data_ea084b57cc0a4ea12d715e47a937d9d7
#
_entry.id   ea084b57cc0a4ea12d715e47a937d9d7
#
_cell.length_a   1.000
_cell.length_b   1.000
_cell.length_c   1.000
_cell.angle_alpha   90.00
_cell.angle_beta   90.00
_cell.angle_gamma   90.00
#
_symmetry.space_group_name_H-M   'P 1'
#
loop_
_entity.id
_entity.type
_entity.pdbx_description
1 polymer ?
#
loop_
_entity_poly.entity_id
_entity_poly.type
_entity_poly.pdbx_seq_one_letter_code
_entity_poly.pdbx_strand_id
1 'polypeptide(L)'
;MEQARPVERRWNPTNSYAPSHVACPPMPKGNQYVGLVRNASDHQLSPQEQDYLNRHRQQTQNGWAQWLNQVGLGNALPGGTKQFLSKNQPRTGIAISGGGYRAMLHGLGVVQGFDSRNETAKQRGVGGFLQLTDYVAGLSGGSWATGSMAMNNWPTTQEQLQHFYNLDSNLVIPSNDKISFYHDLLKDVSAKKKANYPTAITDYWGRALSYHLLNGQMYPEQGQGAVFSDIINVTNFKEAKYPFPVVISIGRHPGERMIDSNATYFEFTPYE
;
A
#
# COMPACT_ATOMS: atom_id res chain seq x y z
N MET A 1 25.26 9.53 -9.09
CA MET A 1 23.91 9.81 -8.56
C MET A 1 23.04 10.17 -9.75
N GLU A 2 22.29 9.20 -10.24
CA GLU A 2 21.36 9.40 -11.37
C GLU A 2 20.13 10.10 -10.79
N GLN A 3 19.87 11.32 -11.20
CA GLN A 3 18.66 12.05 -10.83
C GLN A 3 17.46 11.28 -11.35
N ALA A 4 16.69 10.70 -10.44
CA ALA A 4 15.41 10.07 -10.78
C ALA A 4 14.56 11.10 -11.55
N ARG A 5 14.16 10.75 -12.78
CA ARG A 5 13.23 11.57 -13.57
C ARG A 5 11.96 11.80 -12.76
N PRO A 6 11.41 13.03 -12.80
CA PRO A 6 10.12 13.28 -12.13
C PRO A 6 9.08 12.31 -12.67
N VAL A 7 8.48 11.52 -11.78
CA VAL A 7 7.34 10.68 -12.11
C VAL A 7 6.18 11.62 -12.44
N GLU A 8 5.56 11.49 -13.62
CA GLU A 8 4.32 12.19 -13.92
C GLU A 8 3.26 11.75 -12.92
N ARG A 9 2.93 12.61 -11.98
CA ARG A 9 1.97 12.35 -10.91
C ARG A 9 0.57 12.60 -11.41
N ARG A 10 -0.33 11.65 -11.21
CA ARG A 10 -1.76 11.90 -11.29
C ARG A 10 -2.25 12.36 -9.92
N TRP A 11 -2.14 13.63 -9.68
CA TRP A 11 -2.82 14.28 -8.57
C TRP A 11 -4.32 14.32 -8.82
N ASN A 12 -5.10 14.42 -7.73
CA ASN A 12 -6.47 14.86 -7.85
C ASN A 12 -6.53 16.02 -8.86
N PRO A 13 -7.40 15.96 -9.90
CA PRO A 13 -7.44 16.98 -10.95
C PRO A 13 -7.57 18.42 -10.45
N THR A 14 -8.09 18.62 -9.23
CA THR A 14 -8.19 19.92 -8.58
C THR A 14 -6.89 20.35 -7.88
N ASN A 15 -5.89 19.48 -7.84
CA ASN A 15 -4.65 19.65 -7.07
C ASN A 15 -4.91 20.08 -5.61
N SER A 16 -5.99 19.57 -5.03
CA SER A 16 -6.43 19.85 -3.67
C SER A 16 -7.09 18.63 -3.04
N TYR A 17 -7.50 18.70 -1.79
CA TYR A 17 -8.28 17.65 -1.13
C TYR A 17 -9.68 17.48 -1.71
N ALA A 18 -10.19 18.48 -2.42
CA ALA A 18 -11.52 18.42 -3.03
C ALA A 18 -11.53 17.50 -4.26
N PRO A 19 -12.35 16.45 -4.29
CA PRO A 19 -12.51 15.66 -5.49
C PRO A 19 -13.19 16.44 -6.61
N SER A 20 -13.05 15.97 -7.85
CA SER A 20 -13.78 16.47 -9.01
C SER A 20 -14.55 15.36 -9.70
N HIS A 21 -15.60 15.74 -10.43
CA HIS A 21 -16.27 14.80 -11.30
C HIS A 21 -15.36 14.44 -12.48
N VAL A 22 -15.16 13.17 -12.69
CA VAL A 22 -14.46 12.62 -13.85
C VAL A 22 -15.37 11.66 -14.57
N ALA A 23 -15.15 11.48 -15.88
CA ALA A 23 -15.89 10.47 -16.63
C ALA A 23 -15.62 9.08 -16.03
N CYS A 24 -16.69 8.28 -15.86
CA CYS A 24 -16.52 6.89 -15.49
C CYS A 24 -15.67 6.17 -16.54
N PRO A 25 -14.74 5.32 -16.17
CA PRO A 25 -14.02 4.50 -17.13
C PRO A 25 -15.01 3.67 -17.93
N PRO A 26 -14.76 3.47 -19.26
CA PRO A 26 -15.66 2.67 -20.10
C PRO A 26 -15.75 1.25 -19.54
N MET A 27 -17.00 0.76 -19.39
CA MET A 27 -17.22 -0.62 -18.96
C MET A 27 -16.73 -1.58 -20.05
N PRO A 28 -15.94 -2.60 -19.72
CA PRO A 28 -15.61 -3.66 -20.66
C PRO A 28 -16.89 -4.34 -21.14
N LYS A 29 -16.99 -4.58 -22.44
CA LYS A 29 -18.09 -5.38 -22.99
C LYS A 29 -17.86 -6.84 -22.61
N GLY A 30 -18.66 -7.36 -21.69
CA GLY A 30 -18.60 -8.76 -21.24
C GLY A 30 -18.70 -8.88 -19.71
N ASN A 31 -19.26 -9.99 -19.24
CA ASN A 31 -19.77 -10.19 -17.88
C ASN A 31 -18.74 -10.32 -16.76
N GLN A 32 -17.49 -9.92 -16.91
CA GLN A 32 -16.47 -10.33 -15.94
C GLN A 32 -15.87 -9.21 -15.07
N TYR A 33 -16.01 -7.96 -15.47
CA TYR A 33 -15.52 -6.85 -14.64
C TYR A 33 -16.23 -5.56 -15.01
N VAL A 34 -17.03 -5.06 -14.12
CA VAL A 34 -17.94 -3.93 -14.37
C VAL A 34 -17.57 -2.76 -13.46
N GLY A 35 -16.47 -2.09 -13.74
CA GLY A 35 -16.13 -0.83 -13.07
C GLY A 35 -15.08 -0.96 -11.94
N LEU A 36 -15.05 0.05 -11.07
CA LEU A 36 -14.09 0.19 -9.97
C LEU A 36 -14.40 -0.68 -8.76
N VAL A 37 -15.56 -1.34 -8.74
CA VAL A 37 -15.99 -2.21 -7.64
C VAL A 37 -16.31 -3.58 -8.20
N ARG A 38 -15.62 -4.57 -7.72
CA ARG A 38 -15.78 -5.97 -8.09
C ARG A 38 -16.44 -6.75 -6.95
N ASN A 39 -17.32 -7.67 -7.29
CA ASN A 39 -17.89 -8.60 -6.32
C ASN A 39 -16.88 -9.73 -6.03
N ALA A 40 -16.47 -9.87 -4.77
CA ALA A 40 -15.54 -10.92 -4.35
C ALA A 40 -16.07 -12.34 -4.58
N SER A 41 -17.40 -12.54 -4.67
CA SER A 41 -18.00 -13.84 -4.98
C SER A 41 -17.64 -14.39 -6.37
N ASP A 42 -17.15 -13.55 -7.26
CA ASP A 42 -16.71 -13.96 -8.60
C ASP A 42 -15.39 -14.76 -8.56
N HIS A 43 -14.67 -14.72 -7.44
CA HIS A 43 -13.37 -15.39 -7.21
C HIS A 43 -12.33 -15.17 -8.31
N GLN A 44 -12.43 -14.06 -9.03
CA GLN A 44 -11.51 -13.68 -10.09
C GLN A 44 -10.73 -12.42 -9.69
N LEU A 45 -9.47 -12.35 -10.06
CA LEU A 45 -8.68 -11.13 -9.95
C LEU A 45 -9.06 -10.16 -11.07
N SER A 46 -8.87 -8.86 -10.84
CA SER A 46 -8.97 -7.90 -11.94
C SER A 46 -7.89 -8.18 -13.00
N PRO A 47 -8.14 -7.88 -14.27
CA PRO A 47 -7.14 -8.07 -15.32
C PRO A 47 -5.82 -7.34 -15.02
N GLN A 48 -5.89 -6.15 -14.44
CA GLN A 48 -4.74 -5.34 -14.10
C GLN A 48 -3.91 -5.95 -12.96
N GLU A 49 -4.57 -6.46 -11.94
CA GLU A 49 -3.93 -7.16 -10.84
C GLU A 49 -3.27 -8.46 -11.33
N GLN A 50 -3.98 -9.22 -12.17
CA GLN A 50 -3.43 -10.44 -12.76
C GLN A 50 -2.18 -10.16 -13.62
N ASP A 51 -2.20 -9.08 -14.41
CA ASP A 51 -1.03 -8.66 -15.19
C ASP A 51 0.14 -8.29 -14.28
N TYR A 52 -0.14 -7.49 -13.23
CA TYR A 52 0.89 -7.13 -12.24
C TYR A 52 1.55 -8.37 -11.63
N LEU A 53 0.76 -9.30 -11.14
CA LEU A 53 1.26 -10.54 -10.53
C LEU A 53 2.05 -11.40 -11.52
N ASN A 54 1.60 -11.49 -12.77
CA ASN A 54 2.33 -12.23 -13.79
C ASN A 54 3.72 -11.63 -14.04
N ARG A 55 3.82 -10.29 -14.18
CA ARG A 55 5.09 -9.59 -14.35
C ARG A 55 5.99 -9.74 -13.12
N HIS A 56 5.43 -9.60 -11.92
CA HIS A 56 6.15 -9.78 -10.67
C HIS A 56 6.74 -11.19 -10.55
N ARG A 57 5.95 -12.22 -10.82
CA ARG A 57 6.37 -13.62 -10.75
C ARG A 57 7.44 -13.98 -11.76
N GLN A 58 7.38 -13.43 -12.96
CA GLN A 58 8.46 -13.64 -13.95
C GLN A 58 9.80 -13.10 -13.45
N GLN A 59 9.80 -11.95 -12.78
CA GLN A 59 11.02 -11.35 -12.24
C GLN A 59 11.54 -12.11 -11.00
N THR A 60 10.66 -12.66 -10.19
CA THR A 60 11.00 -13.28 -8.89
C THR A 60 11.34 -14.77 -8.99
N GLN A 61 11.16 -15.40 -10.15
CA GLN A 61 11.37 -16.84 -10.32
C GLN A 61 12.77 -17.32 -9.89
N ASN A 62 13.81 -16.61 -10.30
CA ASN A 62 15.19 -16.95 -9.92
C ASN A 62 15.48 -16.61 -8.45
N GLY A 63 14.87 -15.53 -7.93
CA GLY A 63 14.99 -15.13 -6.55
C GLY A 63 14.43 -16.18 -5.58
N TRP A 64 13.34 -16.85 -5.93
CA TRP A 64 12.80 -17.95 -5.13
C TRP A 64 13.80 -19.11 -4.97
N ALA A 65 14.50 -19.48 -6.04
CA ALA A 65 15.49 -20.54 -5.96
C ALA A 65 16.64 -20.18 -5.02
N GLN A 66 17.12 -18.96 -5.11
CA GLN A 66 18.18 -18.44 -4.25
C GLN A 66 17.73 -18.40 -2.78
N TRP A 67 16.55 -17.83 -2.51
CA TRP A 67 16.05 -17.68 -1.15
C TRP A 67 15.76 -19.03 -0.48
N LEU A 68 15.15 -20.00 -1.16
CA LEU A 68 14.88 -21.33 -0.62
C LEU A 68 16.18 -22.08 -0.27
N ASN A 69 17.23 -21.92 -1.05
CA ASN A 69 18.54 -22.46 -0.70
C ASN A 69 19.18 -21.74 0.50
N GLN A 70 19.04 -20.42 0.54
CA GLN A 70 19.58 -19.57 1.60
C GLN A 70 18.95 -19.89 2.98
N VAL A 71 17.65 -20.15 3.04
CA VAL A 71 16.96 -20.57 4.28
C VAL A 71 17.13 -22.07 4.60
N GLY A 72 17.92 -22.80 3.81
CA GLY A 72 18.22 -24.22 4.04
C GLY A 72 17.13 -25.20 3.61
N LEU A 73 16.09 -24.74 2.92
CA LEU A 73 14.99 -25.60 2.46
C LEU A 73 15.27 -26.29 1.14
N GLY A 74 16.31 -25.89 0.39
CA GLY A 74 16.58 -26.41 -0.95
C GLY A 74 16.73 -27.92 -1.01
N ASN A 75 17.40 -28.54 -0.02
CA ASN A 75 17.60 -29.97 0.06
C ASN A 75 16.37 -30.75 0.57
N ALA A 76 15.42 -30.09 1.22
CA ALA A 76 14.20 -30.70 1.72
C ALA A 76 13.09 -30.79 0.65
N LEU A 77 13.28 -30.10 -0.48
CA LEU A 77 12.28 -30.05 -1.55
C LEU A 77 12.40 -31.26 -2.48
N PRO A 78 11.29 -31.92 -2.86
CA PRO A 78 11.29 -33.07 -3.78
C PRO A 78 11.95 -32.70 -5.12
N GLY A 79 13.04 -33.40 -5.46
CA GLY A 79 13.82 -33.16 -6.68
C GLY A 79 14.69 -31.89 -6.66
N GLY A 80 14.83 -31.27 -5.47
CA GLY A 80 15.58 -30.04 -5.26
C GLY A 80 14.85 -28.79 -5.72
N THR A 81 15.39 -27.63 -5.38
CA THR A 81 14.76 -26.32 -5.59
C THR A 81 14.34 -26.08 -7.04
N LYS A 82 15.20 -26.40 -8.01
CA LYS A 82 14.93 -26.16 -9.43
C LYS A 82 13.74 -26.97 -9.95
N GLN A 83 13.70 -28.27 -9.62
CA GLN A 83 12.61 -29.16 -10.04
C GLN A 83 11.30 -28.78 -9.34
N PHE A 84 11.35 -28.44 -8.06
CA PHE A 84 10.19 -27.99 -7.30
C PHE A 84 9.58 -26.73 -7.94
N LEU A 85 10.38 -25.70 -8.17
CA LEU A 85 9.93 -24.41 -8.71
C LEU A 85 9.47 -24.49 -10.17
N SER A 86 9.95 -25.46 -10.95
CA SER A 86 9.45 -25.64 -12.33
C SER A 86 7.97 -26.04 -12.40
N LYS A 87 7.44 -26.61 -11.32
CA LYS A 87 6.04 -27.05 -11.20
C LYS A 87 5.23 -26.24 -10.20
N ASN A 88 5.89 -25.60 -9.23
CA ASN A 88 5.26 -24.96 -8.09
C ASN A 88 5.91 -23.61 -7.81
N GLN A 89 5.33 -22.54 -8.32
CA GLN A 89 5.76 -21.21 -7.86
C GLN A 89 5.03 -20.87 -6.56
N PRO A 90 5.75 -20.55 -5.47
CA PRO A 90 5.13 -20.17 -4.21
C PRO A 90 4.18 -18.99 -4.36
N ARG A 91 3.05 -19.06 -3.66
CA ARG A 91 2.07 -17.96 -3.54
C ARG A 91 2.13 -17.49 -2.11
N THR A 92 2.63 -16.30 -1.91
CA THR A 92 2.88 -15.77 -0.56
C THR A 92 2.36 -14.35 -0.40
N GLY A 93 2.03 -14.00 0.84
CA GLY A 93 1.61 -12.67 1.22
C GLY A 93 2.13 -12.30 2.61
N ILE A 94 2.34 -11.04 2.84
CA ILE A 94 2.60 -10.47 4.15
C ILE A 94 1.34 -9.73 4.58
N ALA A 95 0.75 -10.12 5.72
CA ALA A 95 -0.41 -9.45 6.29
C ALA A 95 0.00 -8.70 7.56
N ILE A 96 -0.30 -7.40 7.62
CA ILE A 96 0.00 -6.54 8.76
C ILE A 96 -1.31 -6.17 9.44
N SER A 97 -1.48 -6.63 10.69
CA SER A 97 -2.69 -6.40 11.48
C SER A 97 -2.82 -4.95 11.96
N GLY A 98 -4.00 -4.59 12.45
CA GLY A 98 -4.27 -3.28 13.00
C GLY A 98 -3.72 -3.05 14.42
N GLY A 99 -3.80 -1.81 14.90
CA GLY A 99 -3.36 -1.38 16.23
C GLY A 99 -2.60 -0.05 16.24
N GLY A 100 -2.94 0.87 15.33
CA GLY A 100 -2.35 2.21 15.28
C GLY A 100 -0.84 2.19 14.98
N TYR A 101 -0.11 3.15 15.52
CA TYR A 101 1.35 3.27 15.32
C TYR A 101 2.12 2.04 15.76
N ARG A 102 1.69 1.38 16.84
CA ARG A 102 2.36 0.16 17.31
C ARG A 102 2.36 -0.92 16.23
N ALA A 103 1.21 -1.19 15.63
CA ALA A 103 1.09 -2.19 14.58
C ALA A 103 1.83 -1.76 13.32
N MET A 104 1.75 -0.49 12.93
CA MET A 104 2.49 0.07 11.81
C MET A 104 4.01 -0.13 11.98
N LEU A 105 4.58 0.30 13.08
CA LEU A 105 6.01 0.22 13.33
C LEU A 105 6.49 -1.23 13.49
N HIS A 106 5.70 -2.08 14.16
CA HIS A 106 6.00 -3.51 14.26
C HIS A 106 6.00 -4.18 12.89
N GLY A 107 4.97 -3.91 12.07
CA GLY A 107 4.89 -4.43 10.71
C GLY A 107 6.06 -3.98 9.83
N LEU A 108 6.44 -2.70 9.91
CA LEU A 108 7.63 -2.19 9.21
C LEU A 108 8.93 -2.86 9.67
N GLY A 109 9.06 -3.17 10.97
CA GLY A 109 10.18 -3.93 11.49
C GLY A 109 10.27 -5.35 10.92
N VAL A 110 9.13 -6.03 10.78
CA VAL A 110 9.06 -7.34 10.12
C VAL A 110 9.41 -7.22 8.62
N VAL A 111 8.85 -6.24 7.93
CA VAL A 111 9.19 -5.96 6.52
C VAL A 111 10.68 -5.70 6.34
N GLN A 112 11.30 -4.93 7.25
CA GLN A 112 12.75 -4.69 7.24
C GLN A 112 13.55 -6.00 7.38
N GLY A 113 13.08 -6.93 8.21
CA GLY A 113 13.69 -8.24 8.38
C GLY A 113 13.59 -9.13 7.13
N PHE A 114 12.64 -8.86 6.25
CA PHE A 114 12.46 -9.59 4.99
C PHE A 114 13.02 -8.86 3.76
N ASP A 115 13.48 -7.63 3.91
CA ASP A 115 13.98 -6.81 2.80
C ASP A 115 15.36 -7.26 2.34
N SER A 116 15.52 -7.48 1.04
CA SER A 116 16.82 -7.82 0.44
C SER A 116 17.87 -6.73 0.56
N ARG A 117 17.48 -5.50 0.87
CA ARG A 117 18.38 -4.35 1.07
C ARG A 117 18.94 -4.28 2.50
N ASN A 118 18.40 -5.09 3.41
CA ASN A 118 18.90 -5.20 4.78
C ASN A 118 20.03 -6.23 4.86
N GLU A 119 21.27 -5.77 4.99
CA GLU A 119 22.44 -6.64 5.02
C GLU A 119 22.43 -7.63 6.20
N THR A 120 21.95 -7.20 7.38
CA THR A 120 21.82 -8.12 8.54
C THR A 120 20.81 -9.23 8.25
N ALA A 121 19.68 -8.90 7.63
CA ALA A 121 18.67 -9.89 7.25
C ALA A 121 19.21 -10.88 6.20
N LYS A 122 20.00 -10.40 5.24
CA LYS A 122 20.70 -11.26 4.26
C LYS A 122 21.66 -12.22 4.95
N GLN A 123 22.53 -11.71 5.82
CA GLN A 123 23.50 -12.54 6.55
C GLN A 123 22.83 -13.62 7.41
N ARG A 124 21.62 -13.35 7.91
CA ARG A 124 20.80 -14.29 8.67
C ARG A 124 19.93 -15.20 7.80
N GLY A 125 20.00 -15.07 6.50
CA GLY A 125 19.31 -15.94 5.54
C GLY A 125 17.84 -15.61 5.30
N VAL A 126 17.26 -14.57 5.90
CA VAL A 126 15.83 -14.23 5.77
C VAL A 126 15.55 -13.06 4.83
N GLY A 127 16.55 -12.22 4.54
CA GLY A 127 16.42 -11.09 3.62
C GLY A 127 16.09 -11.53 2.20
N GLY A 128 15.21 -10.79 1.53
CA GLY A 128 14.77 -11.04 0.16
C GLY A 128 13.36 -11.57 0.04
N PHE A 129 12.76 -12.08 1.10
CA PHE A 129 11.39 -12.60 1.07
C PHE A 129 10.36 -11.51 0.71
N LEU A 130 10.58 -10.26 1.15
CA LEU A 130 9.72 -9.13 0.78
C LEU A 130 9.58 -8.98 -0.74
N GLN A 131 10.70 -9.02 -1.47
CA GLN A 131 10.69 -8.82 -2.91
C GLN A 131 10.14 -10.02 -3.68
N LEU A 132 10.01 -11.19 -3.05
CA LEU A 132 9.48 -12.41 -3.65
C LEU A 132 7.98 -12.59 -3.42
N THR A 133 7.44 -11.91 -2.41
CA THR A 133 6.05 -12.03 -1.98
C THR A 133 5.10 -11.40 -3.00
N ASP A 134 3.98 -12.08 -3.31
CA ASP A 134 2.96 -11.59 -4.26
C ASP A 134 2.20 -10.37 -3.71
N TYR A 135 1.86 -10.40 -2.41
CA TYR A 135 1.00 -9.40 -1.78
C TYR A 135 1.55 -8.86 -0.46
N VAL A 136 1.25 -7.62 -0.21
CA VAL A 136 1.27 -7.07 1.15
C VAL A 136 -0.10 -6.48 1.46
N ALA A 137 -0.73 -6.97 2.50
CA ALA A 137 -2.04 -6.51 2.94
C ALA A 137 -1.96 -5.85 4.30
N GLY A 138 -2.73 -4.81 4.51
CA GLY A 138 -2.78 -4.09 5.78
C GLY A 138 -4.19 -3.79 6.25
N LEU A 139 -4.42 -3.90 7.57
CA LEU A 139 -5.64 -3.49 8.24
C LEU A 139 -5.33 -2.37 9.23
N SER A 140 -6.08 -1.25 9.23
CA SER A 140 -5.89 -0.14 10.18
C SER A 140 -4.44 0.37 10.21
N GLY A 141 -3.72 0.31 11.35
CA GLY A 141 -2.29 0.66 11.42
C GLY A 141 -1.41 -0.13 10.45
N GLY A 142 -1.76 -1.37 10.13
CA GLY A 142 -1.12 -2.12 9.05
C GLY A 142 -1.37 -1.52 7.67
N SER A 143 -2.56 -0.95 7.43
CA SER A 143 -2.84 -0.19 6.20
C SER A 143 -2.00 1.07 6.08
N TRP A 144 -1.69 1.72 7.22
CA TRP A 144 -0.80 2.88 7.23
C TRP A 144 0.61 2.49 6.77
N ALA A 145 1.13 1.35 7.23
CA ALA A 145 2.40 0.81 6.75
C ALA A 145 2.35 0.47 5.26
N THR A 146 1.40 -0.37 4.85
CA THR A 146 1.25 -0.86 3.47
C THR A 146 1.04 0.29 2.48
N GLY A 147 0.09 1.18 2.78
CA GLY A 147 -0.24 2.29 1.89
C GLY A 147 0.91 3.29 1.76
N SER A 148 1.54 3.68 2.87
CA SER A 148 2.64 4.64 2.83
C SER A 148 3.90 4.07 2.17
N MET A 149 4.24 2.79 2.38
CA MET A 149 5.33 2.13 1.65
C MET A 149 5.10 2.17 0.14
N ALA A 150 3.91 1.77 -0.30
CA ALA A 150 3.58 1.71 -1.73
C ALA A 150 3.55 3.12 -2.36
N MET A 151 2.92 4.08 -1.70
CA MET A 151 2.87 5.46 -2.17
C MET A 151 4.24 6.13 -2.20
N ASN A 152 5.11 5.86 -1.24
CA ASN A 152 6.48 6.40 -1.17
C ASN A 152 7.51 5.61 -2.01
N ASN A 153 7.06 4.82 -2.99
CA ASN A 153 7.92 4.05 -3.90
C ASN A 153 8.75 2.95 -3.21
N TRP A 154 8.19 2.31 -2.18
CA TRP A 154 8.83 1.22 -1.47
C TRP A 154 10.23 1.55 -0.91
N PRO A 155 10.38 2.62 -0.11
CA PRO A 155 11.64 2.90 0.54
C PRO A 155 11.99 1.78 1.53
N THR A 156 13.24 1.71 1.95
CA THR A 156 13.59 0.89 3.11
C THR A 156 12.86 1.42 4.35
N THR A 157 12.65 0.56 5.35
CA THR A 157 12.03 1.02 6.61
C THR A 157 12.82 2.18 7.25
N GLN A 158 14.14 2.18 7.12
CA GLN A 158 14.96 3.28 7.63
C GLN A 158 14.70 4.59 6.88
N GLU A 159 14.67 4.56 5.55
CA GLU A 159 14.33 5.73 4.73
C GLU A 159 12.91 6.21 5.01
N GLN A 160 11.96 5.27 5.22
CA GLN A 160 10.59 5.60 5.57
C GLN A 160 10.52 6.41 6.86
N LEU A 161 11.23 5.99 7.89
CA LEU A 161 11.28 6.66 9.19
C LEU A 161 12.03 8.01 9.13
N GLN A 162 13.10 8.10 8.35
CA GLN A 162 13.96 9.29 8.32
C GLN A 162 13.44 10.40 7.39
N HIS A 163 12.77 10.05 6.29
CA HIS A 163 12.49 10.99 5.22
C HIS A 163 11.00 11.19 4.92
N PHE A 164 10.15 10.22 5.29
CA PHE A 164 8.75 10.24 4.92
C PHE A 164 7.81 10.35 6.11
N TYR A 165 8.23 9.89 7.28
CA TYR A 165 7.39 9.94 8.47
C TYR A 165 7.74 11.13 9.37
N ASN A 166 6.69 11.72 9.93
CA ASN A 166 6.78 12.68 11.02
C ASN A 166 6.16 12.04 12.27
N LEU A 167 6.97 11.32 13.06
CA LEU A 167 6.53 10.61 14.25
C LEU A 167 6.89 11.35 15.56
N ASP A 168 7.58 12.48 15.48
CA ASP A 168 7.99 13.27 16.63
C ASP A 168 6.86 14.13 17.21
N SER A 169 5.74 14.20 16.48
CA SER A 169 4.57 14.97 16.87
C SER A 169 3.40 14.06 17.27
N ASN A 170 2.45 14.64 18.00
CA ASN A 170 1.24 13.95 18.45
C ASN A 170 0.39 13.50 17.23
N LEU A 171 -0.15 12.28 17.28
CA LEU A 171 -0.96 11.69 16.20
C LEU A 171 -2.15 12.56 15.77
N VAL A 172 -2.78 13.26 16.71
CA VAL A 172 -3.94 14.13 16.45
C VAL A 172 -3.52 15.54 16.08
N ILE A 173 -2.31 15.96 16.51
CA ILE A 173 -1.77 17.30 16.28
C ILE A 173 -0.35 17.15 15.72
N PRO A 174 -0.22 16.92 14.41
CA PRO A 174 1.06 16.60 13.77
C PRO A 174 1.98 17.81 13.53
N SER A 175 1.66 18.96 14.08
CA SER A 175 2.45 20.20 13.90
C SER A 175 2.66 20.92 15.23
N ASN A 176 3.84 21.54 15.36
CA ASN A 176 4.11 22.48 16.47
C ASN A 176 3.32 23.78 16.31
N ASP A 177 3.00 24.19 15.09
CA ASP A 177 2.07 25.27 14.77
C ASP A 177 0.65 24.72 14.64
N LYS A 178 -0.03 24.67 15.77
CA LYS A 178 -1.41 24.16 15.86
C LYS A 178 -2.39 25.02 15.07
N ILE A 179 -2.18 26.32 15.03
CA ILE A 179 -3.13 27.25 14.37
C ILE A 179 -3.09 27.05 12.87
N SER A 180 -1.90 27.03 12.27
CA SER A 180 -1.72 26.77 10.84
C SER A 180 -2.24 25.38 10.47
N PHE A 181 -1.90 24.35 11.26
CA PHE A 181 -2.38 22.99 11.02
C PHE A 181 -3.90 22.89 10.97
N TYR A 182 -4.61 23.41 12.00
CA TYR A 182 -6.07 23.34 12.01
C TYR A 182 -6.70 24.20 10.94
N HIS A 183 -6.11 25.36 10.61
CA HIS A 183 -6.56 26.19 9.51
C HIS A 183 -6.51 25.41 8.17
N ASP A 184 -5.40 24.76 7.86
CA ASP A 184 -5.22 24.02 6.63
C ASP A 184 -6.13 22.78 6.57
N LEU A 185 -6.26 22.06 7.68
CA LEU A 185 -7.16 20.92 7.80
C LEU A 185 -8.62 21.31 7.53
N LEU A 186 -9.07 22.40 8.15
CA LEU A 186 -10.43 22.92 7.94
C LEU A 186 -10.65 23.43 6.52
N LYS A 187 -9.65 24.09 5.94
CA LYS A 187 -9.66 24.59 4.56
C LYS A 187 -9.82 23.43 3.58
N ASP A 188 -9.05 22.36 3.75
CA ASP A 188 -9.06 21.18 2.88
C ASP A 188 -10.42 20.48 2.92
N VAL A 189 -10.92 20.16 4.10
CA VAL A 189 -12.23 19.50 4.24
C VAL A 189 -13.37 20.40 3.78
N SER A 190 -13.27 21.72 4.02
CA SER A 190 -14.25 22.69 3.52
C SER A 190 -14.24 22.77 1.99
N ALA A 191 -13.09 22.62 1.33
CA ALA A 191 -13.02 22.58 -0.14
C ALA A 191 -13.79 21.37 -0.69
N LYS A 192 -13.66 20.19 -0.07
CA LYS A 192 -14.45 18.99 -0.43
C LYS A 192 -15.95 19.26 -0.27
N LYS A 193 -16.36 19.86 0.84
CA LYS A 193 -17.78 20.22 1.09
C LYS A 193 -18.29 21.22 0.06
N LYS A 194 -17.52 22.26 -0.28
CA LYS A 194 -17.87 23.25 -1.31
C LYS A 194 -18.00 22.64 -2.71
N ALA A 195 -17.28 21.55 -2.98
CA ALA A 195 -17.42 20.78 -4.21
C ALA A 195 -18.62 19.81 -4.21
N ASN A 196 -19.54 19.95 -3.25
CA ASN A 196 -20.75 19.14 -3.07
C ASN A 196 -20.51 17.65 -2.77
N TYR A 197 -19.38 17.31 -2.15
CA TYR A 197 -19.15 15.97 -1.65
C TYR A 197 -19.42 15.89 -0.15
N PRO A 198 -19.99 14.77 0.35
CA PRO A 198 -20.23 14.59 1.77
C PRO A 198 -18.88 14.54 2.53
N THR A 199 -18.90 15.12 3.72
CA THR A 199 -17.74 15.14 4.63
C THR A 199 -18.09 14.51 5.97
N ALA A 200 -17.13 13.82 6.57
CA ALA A 200 -17.27 13.16 7.86
C ALA A 200 -16.00 13.36 8.70
N ILE A 201 -16.03 12.90 9.94
CA ILE A 201 -14.86 12.95 10.83
C ILE A 201 -13.63 12.23 10.22
N THR A 202 -13.87 11.24 9.38
CA THR A 202 -12.81 10.47 8.69
C THR A 202 -12.03 11.31 7.68
N ASP A 203 -12.61 12.37 7.12
CA ASP A 203 -11.88 13.30 6.25
C ASP A 203 -10.81 14.06 7.05
N TYR A 204 -11.20 14.57 8.23
CA TYR A 204 -10.25 15.25 9.12
C TYR A 204 -9.17 14.30 9.61
N TRP A 205 -9.57 13.09 10.01
CA TRP A 205 -8.65 12.07 10.48
C TRP A 205 -7.67 11.63 9.40
N GLY A 206 -8.17 11.30 8.21
CA GLY A 206 -7.34 10.87 7.08
C GLY A 206 -6.36 11.96 6.66
N ARG A 207 -6.81 13.22 6.63
CA ARG A 207 -5.94 14.36 6.30
C ARG A 207 -4.87 14.60 7.39
N ALA A 208 -5.23 14.48 8.67
CA ALA A 208 -4.26 14.55 9.77
C ALA A 208 -3.20 13.43 9.68
N LEU A 209 -3.62 12.21 9.37
CA LEU A 209 -2.70 11.09 9.17
C LEU A 209 -1.72 11.33 8.03
N SER A 210 -2.13 11.98 6.96
CA SER A 210 -1.23 12.24 5.84
C SER A 210 -0.03 13.14 6.21
N TYR A 211 -0.18 14.02 7.20
CA TYR A 211 0.92 14.82 7.76
C TYR A 211 2.00 13.96 8.42
N HIS A 212 1.63 12.79 8.91
CA HIS A 212 2.58 11.85 9.52
C HIS A 212 3.22 10.88 8.52
N LEU A 213 2.52 10.55 7.43
CA LEU A 213 2.85 9.39 6.62
C LEU A 213 3.25 9.73 5.18
N LEU A 214 2.92 10.93 4.69
CA LEU A 214 3.16 11.37 3.32
C LEU A 214 3.90 12.72 3.35
N ASN A 215 5.15 12.67 3.77
CA ASN A 215 6.03 13.82 3.83
C ASN A 215 7.12 13.75 2.75
N GLY A 216 7.82 14.87 2.55
CA GLY A 216 8.99 14.92 1.69
C GLY A 216 8.68 15.33 0.25
N GLN A 217 9.68 15.17 -0.62
CA GLN A 217 9.63 15.66 -2.01
C GLN A 217 8.56 14.98 -2.88
N MET A 218 8.18 13.74 -2.56
CA MET A 218 7.17 13.01 -3.33
C MET A 218 5.76 13.55 -3.09
N TYR A 219 5.48 14.04 -1.89
CA TYR A 219 4.16 14.53 -1.51
C TYR A 219 4.27 15.90 -0.85
N PRO A 220 4.48 16.97 -1.66
CA PRO A 220 4.43 18.32 -1.13
C PRO A 220 3.07 18.56 -0.47
N GLU A 221 3.03 19.49 0.48
CA GLU A 221 1.84 19.80 1.26
C GLU A 221 1.23 18.56 1.95
N GLN A 222 2.09 17.64 2.38
CA GLN A 222 1.74 16.42 3.12
C GLN A 222 0.67 15.57 2.41
N GLY A 223 0.77 15.46 1.10
CA GLY A 223 -0.10 14.62 0.30
C GLY A 223 -1.52 15.16 0.09
N GLN A 224 -1.75 16.47 0.18
CA GLN A 224 -3.08 17.08 0.06
C GLN A 224 -3.87 16.64 -1.18
N GLY A 225 -3.21 16.54 -2.32
CA GLY A 225 -3.80 16.11 -3.59
C GLY A 225 -3.48 14.67 -3.99
N ALA A 226 -2.81 13.90 -3.13
CA ALA A 226 -2.43 12.53 -3.43
C ALA A 226 -3.63 11.59 -3.41
N VAL A 227 -3.68 10.65 -4.33
CA VAL A 227 -4.71 9.60 -4.39
C VAL A 227 -4.05 8.22 -4.40
N PHE A 228 -4.68 7.24 -3.77
CA PHE A 228 -4.12 5.88 -3.65
C PHE A 228 -3.88 5.23 -5.02
N SER A 229 -4.72 5.52 -6.00
CA SER A 229 -4.55 5.07 -7.38
C SER A 229 -3.28 5.60 -8.06
N ASP A 230 -2.62 6.64 -7.52
CA ASP A 230 -1.34 7.12 -8.04
C ASP A 230 -0.19 6.12 -7.89
N ILE A 231 -0.35 5.09 -7.07
CA ILE A 231 0.59 3.98 -6.94
C ILE A 231 0.90 3.36 -8.30
N ILE A 232 -0.06 3.30 -9.23
CA ILE A 232 0.17 2.80 -10.58
C ILE A 232 1.24 3.58 -11.36
N ASN A 233 1.52 4.82 -10.96
CA ASN A 233 2.53 5.69 -11.56
C ASN A 233 3.90 5.62 -10.87
N VAL A 234 3.96 4.99 -9.70
CA VAL A 234 5.19 4.82 -8.93
C VAL A 234 6.13 3.85 -9.64
N THR A 235 7.42 4.18 -9.74
CA THR A 235 8.39 3.42 -10.55
C THR A 235 8.46 1.96 -10.17
N ASN A 236 8.63 1.65 -8.88
CA ASN A 236 8.73 0.28 -8.42
C ASN A 236 7.45 -0.52 -8.62
N PHE A 237 6.28 0.13 -8.63
CA PHE A 237 5.02 -0.51 -8.97
C PHE A 237 4.90 -0.76 -10.48
N LYS A 238 5.21 0.22 -11.32
CA LYS A 238 5.24 0.03 -12.79
C LYS A 238 6.13 -1.13 -13.21
N GLU A 239 7.23 -1.29 -12.52
CA GLU A 239 8.20 -2.34 -12.79
C GLU A 239 7.88 -3.66 -12.06
N ALA A 240 6.79 -3.71 -11.29
CA ALA A 240 6.36 -4.86 -10.49
C ALA A 240 7.47 -5.47 -9.61
N LYS A 241 8.33 -4.61 -9.02
CA LYS A 241 9.49 -5.04 -8.22
C LYS A 241 9.15 -5.47 -6.80
N TYR A 242 7.99 -5.08 -6.29
CA TYR A 242 7.55 -5.32 -4.91
C TYR A 242 6.18 -5.99 -4.87
N PRO A 243 5.72 -6.47 -3.71
CA PRO A 243 4.38 -7.06 -3.60
C PRO A 243 3.28 -6.08 -4.00
N PHE A 244 2.17 -6.61 -4.48
CA PHE A 244 0.96 -5.86 -4.76
C PHE A 244 0.32 -5.37 -3.45
N PRO A 245 0.09 -4.07 -3.26
CA PRO A 245 -0.45 -3.55 -2.01
C PRO A 245 -1.96 -3.66 -1.95
N VAL A 246 -2.48 -4.14 -0.82
CA VAL A 246 -3.91 -4.20 -0.53
C VAL A 246 -4.19 -3.52 0.81
N VAL A 247 -5.10 -2.56 0.83
CA VAL A 247 -5.60 -1.94 2.05
C VAL A 247 -6.96 -2.53 2.36
N ILE A 248 -7.16 -3.00 3.58
CA ILE A 248 -8.37 -3.70 3.99
C ILE A 248 -9.15 -2.87 4.99
N SER A 249 -10.48 -2.82 4.82
CA SER A 249 -11.40 -2.35 5.83
C SER A 249 -12.54 -3.33 6.06
N ILE A 250 -13.20 -3.21 7.21
CA ILE A 250 -14.30 -4.08 7.62
C ILE A 250 -15.54 -3.22 7.78
N GLY A 251 -16.61 -3.61 7.09
CA GLY A 251 -17.92 -2.98 7.22
C GLY A 251 -18.58 -3.29 8.56
N ARG A 252 -19.32 -2.31 9.07
CA ARG A 252 -20.16 -2.49 10.26
C ARG A 252 -21.46 -1.70 10.09
N HIS A 253 -22.58 -2.31 10.42
CA HIS A 253 -23.84 -1.57 10.39
C HIS A 253 -23.90 -0.53 11.52
N PRO A 254 -24.55 0.62 11.28
CA PRO A 254 -24.75 1.63 12.31
C PRO A 254 -25.46 1.04 13.55
N GLY A 255 -24.93 1.33 14.73
CA GLY A 255 -25.48 0.85 16.00
C GLY A 255 -24.96 -0.51 16.50
N GLU A 256 -24.29 -1.29 15.69
CA GLU A 256 -23.63 -2.53 16.13
C GLU A 256 -22.43 -2.21 17.04
N ARG A 257 -22.36 -2.92 18.18
CA ARG A 257 -21.25 -2.77 19.14
C ARG A 257 -20.06 -3.68 18.82
N MET A 258 -20.31 -4.79 18.16
CA MET A 258 -19.29 -5.77 17.76
C MET A 258 -19.37 -5.98 16.25
N ILE A 259 -18.23 -6.28 15.66
CA ILE A 259 -18.16 -6.67 14.26
C ILE A 259 -18.59 -8.12 14.16
N ASP A 260 -19.61 -8.40 13.34
CA ASP A 260 -20.06 -9.75 13.07
C ASP A 260 -18.98 -10.55 12.30
N SER A 261 -18.92 -11.84 12.51
CA SER A 261 -18.08 -12.76 11.73
C SER A 261 -18.42 -12.76 10.22
N ASN A 262 -19.66 -12.38 9.88
CA ASN A 262 -20.16 -12.25 8.51
C ASN A 262 -20.03 -10.81 7.96
N ALA A 263 -19.33 -9.91 8.66
CA ALA A 263 -19.14 -8.55 8.20
C ALA A 263 -18.45 -8.50 6.84
N THR A 264 -18.88 -7.58 5.98
CA THR A 264 -18.27 -7.38 4.67
C THR A 264 -16.85 -6.84 4.80
N TYR A 265 -15.92 -7.47 4.11
CA TYR A 265 -14.56 -6.95 3.93
C TYR A 265 -14.50 -6.17 2.63
N PHE A 266 -13.84 -5.02 2.67
CA PHE A 266 -13.54 -4.20 1.50
C PHE A 266 -12.04 -4.21 1.29
N GLU A 267 -11.62 -4.55 0.08
CA GLU A 267 -10.24 -4.50 -0.37
C GLU A 267 -10.07 -3.28 -1.27
N PHE A 268 -9.11 -2.43 -0.94
CA PHE A 268 -8.73 -1.29 -1.75
C PHE A 268 -7.38 -1.57 -2.38
N THR A 269 -7.33 -1.55 -3.69
CA THR A 269 -6.13 -1.73 -4.48
C THR A 269 -5.83 -0.47 -5.29
N PRO A 270 -4.67 -0.35 -5.95
CA PRO A 270 -4.41 0.77 -6.86
C PRO A 270 -5.36 0.83 -8.07
N TYR A 271 -6.09 -0.24 -8.35
CA TYR A 271 -6.97 -0.36 -9.51
C TYR A 271 -8.46 -0.36 -9.17
N GLU A 272 -8.84 -0.85 -8.01
CA GLU A 272 -10.23 -1.04 -7.60
C GLU A 272 -10.43 -0.92 -6.08
#